data_403d3e70fd3dcdbca8f96253ae661e30
#
_entry.id   403d3e70fd3dcdbca8f96253ae661e30
#
_cell.length_a   1.000
_cell.length_b   1.000
_cell.length_c   1.000
_cell.angle_alpha   90.00
_cell.angle_beta   90.00
_cell.angle_gamma   90.00
#
_symmetry.space_group_name_H-M   'P 1'
#
loop_
_entity.id
_entity.type
_entity.pdbx_description
1 polymer ?
#
loop_
_entity_poly.entity_id
_entity_poly.type
_entity_poly.pdbx_seq_one_letter_code
_entity_poly.pdbx_strand_id
1 'polypeptide(L)'
;MGEIKKDIRTLSQEGIIAFFESHGEKAFRAKQVYQWLWQKSANSFEEMTNLSIATRELLSAHFEFKQLEVDVMQQSKDGTIKNAVKLHDGAFVESVLIPTEKRITACVSSQVGCSLDCTFCATAGLKRMRNLDPDEIYDQVVVIDRQGKEHFGRPLTNIVFMGMGEPLLNYNNVLAAIDKITDPKGLGMSPKRITLSTIGVPKLIKKMADDGVRFGLAISLHSAIEEKRAKLMPLAHRSSPCRVHHHDLFRPDPCRYSLYTRR
;
A
#
# COMPACT_ATOMS: atom_id res chain seq x y z
N MET A 1 -12.72 4.14 -31.48
CA MET A 1 -12.27 4.40 -30.11
C MET A 1 -12.27 3.05 -29.43
N GLY A 2 -11.08 2.53 -29.06
CA GLY A 2 -11.01 1.24 -28.36
C GLY A 2 -11.68 1.38 -26.98
N GLU A 3 -12.42 0.34 -26.58
CA GLU A 3 -13.04 0.26 -25.26
C GLU A 3 -11.92 0.30 -24.20
N ILE A 4 -12.01 1.20 -23.22
CA ILE A 4 -11.01 1.28 -22.13
C ILE A 4 -11.15 0.00 -21.31
N LYS A 5 -10.14 -0.86 -21.35
CA LYS A 5 -10.12 -2.10 -20.57
C LYS A 5 -9.99 -1.79 -19.09
N LYS A 6 -10.56 -2.66 -18.26
CA LYS A 6 -10.40 -2.60 -16.81
C LYS A 6 -9.14 -3.33 -16.39
N ASP A 7 -8.48 -2.85 -15.33
CA ASP A 7 -7.42 -3.65 -14.69
C ASP A 7 -8.05 -4.92 -14.09
N ILE A 8 -7.48 -6.07 -14.43
CA ILE A 8 -7.97 -7.37 -13.95
C ILE A 8 -7.92 -7.46 -12.41
N ARG A 9 -7.01 -6.74 -11.76
CA ARG A 9 -6.83 -6.72 -10.31
C ARG A 9 -7.96 -6.01 -9.56
N THR A 10 -8.83 -5.28 -10.28
CA THR A 10 -10.07 -4.73 -9.71
C THR A 10 -11.15 -5.78 -9.46
N LEU A 11 -10.98 -6.99 -10.03
CA LEU A 11 -11.91 -8.08 -9.82
C LEU A 11 -11.58 -8.87 -8.55
N SER A 12 -12.62 -9.25 -7.81
CA SER A 12 -12.51 -10.30 -6.79
C SER A 12 -12.30 -11.67 -7.43
N GLN A 13 -11.93 -12.68 -6.65
CA GLN A 13 -11.83 -14.04 -7.16
C GLN A 13 -13.16 -14.53 -7.74
N GLU A 14 -14.28 -14.18 -7.10
CA GLU A 14 -15.65 -14.48 -7.55
C GLU A 14 -15.96 -13.76 -8.86
N GLY A 15 -15.50 -12.52 -9.03
CA GLY A 15 -15.63 -11.77 -10.28
C GLY A 15 -14.89 -12.44 -11.44
N ILE A 16 -13.70 -12.99 -11.19
CA ILE A 16 -12.94 -13.74 -12.20
C ILE A 16 -13.64 -15.07 -12.51
N ILE A 17 -14.23 -15.75 -11.52
CA ILE A 17 -15.04 -16.97 -11.73
C ILE A 17 -16.22 -16.65 -12.67
N ALA A 18 -17.02 -15.64 -12.33
CA ALA A 18 -18.17 -15.23 -13.12
C ALA A 18 -17.78 -14.87 -14.57
N PHE A 19 -16.64 -14.18 -14.74
CA PHE A 19 -16.11 -13.87 -16.07
C PHE A 19 -15.80 -15.15 -16.87
N PHE A 20 -15.10 -16.11 -16.28
CA PHE A 20 -14.76 -17.35 -16.96
C PHE A 20 -16.01 -18.19 -17.31
N GLU A 21 -16.97 -18.31 -16.38
CA GLU A 21 -18.21 -19.04 -16.63
C GLU A 21 -19.02 -18.42 -17.77
N SER A 22 -19.08 -17.08 -17.86
CA SER A 22 -19.78 -16.39 -18.94
C SER A 22 -19.12 -16.58 -20.32
N HIS A 23 -17.84 -17.00 -20.35
CA HIS A 23 -17.08 -17.27 -21.59
C HIS A 23 -16.85 -18.78 -21.83
N GLY A 24 -17.54 -19.65 -21.11
CA GLY A 24 -17.43 -21.11 -21.28
C GLY A 24 -16.13 -21.72 -20.75
N GLU A 25 -15.37 -20.94 -19.95
CA GLU A 25 -14.14 -21.41 -19.30
C GLU A 25 -14.42 -22.00 -17.91
N LYS A 26 -13.52 -22.86 -17.45
CA LYS A 26 -13.70 -23.57 -16.19
C LYS A 26 -13.40 -22.66 -14.99
N ALA A 27 -14.30 -22.61 -14.00
CA ALA A 27 -14.19 -21.80 -12.78
C ALA A 27 -12.86 -21.97 -12.01
N PHE A 28 -12.24 -23.17 -12.02
CA PHE A 28 -10.97 -23.39 -11.30
C PHE A 28 -9.80 -22.55 -11.86
N ARG A 29 -9.87 -22.09 -13.12
CA ARG A 29 -8.85 -21.21 -13.74
C ARG A 29 -8.79 -19.86 -13.06
N ALA A 30 -9.89 -19.39 -12.48
CA ALA A 30 -9.91 -18.15 -11.70
C ALA A 30 -8.93 -18.20 -10.51
N LYS A 31 -8.84 -19.37 -9.84
CA LYS A 31 -7.86 -19.57 -8.77
C LYS A 31 -6.41 -19.46 -9.28
N GLN A 32 -6.14 -19.99 -10.47
CA GLN A 32 -4.82 -19.90 -11.10
C GLN A 32 -4.47 -18.42 -11.42
N VAL A 33 -5.42 -17.69 -12.04
CA VAL A 33 -5.26 -16.26 -12.33
C VAL A 33 -5.01 -15.50 -11.02
N TYR A 34 -5.84 -15.70 -10.00
CA TYR A 34 -5.71 -15.04 -8.71
C TYR A 34 -4.33 -15.26 -8.05
N GLN A 35 -3.79 -16.50 -8.16
CA GLN A 35 -2.43 -16.80 -7.69
C GLN A 35 -1.37 -16.05 -8.49
N TRP A 36 -1.52 -15.93 -9.80
CA TRP A 36 -0.60 -15.15 -10.61
C TRP A 36 -0.62 -13.67 -10.25
N LEU A 37 -1.82 -13.09 -10.06
CA LEU A 37 -1.95 -11.68 -9.71
C LEU A 37 -1.32 -11.35 -8.35
N TRP A 38 -1.62 -12.13 -7.30
CA TRP A 38 -1.36 -11.73 -5.91
C TRP A 38 -0.28 -12.53 -5.19
N GLN A 39 0.08 -13.71 -5.68
CA GLN A 39 1.15 -14.52 -5.08
C GLN A 39 2.44 -14.45 -5.90
N LYS A 40 2.32 -14.45 -7.21
CA LYS A 40 3.47 -14.38 -8.12
C LYS A 40 3.73 -12.97 -8.63
N SER A 41 2.82 -12.03 -8.38
CA SER A 41 2.91 -10.62 -8.78
C SER A 41 3.18 -10.46 -10.28
N ALA A 42 2.39 -11.19 -11.09
CA ALA A 42 2.48 -11.11 -12.54
C ALA A 42 2.06 -9.72 -13.04
N ASN A 43 2.79 -9.21 -14.02
CA ASN A 43 2.56 -7.92 -14.65
C ASN A 43 1.99 -8.07 -16.07
N SER A 44 1.87 -9.28 -16.58
CA SER A 44 1.28 -9.56 -17.89
C SER A 44 0.59 -10.92 -17.92
N PHE A 45 -0.30 -11.12 -18.90
CA PHE A 45 -0.97 -12.40 -19.08
C PHE A 45 -0.03 -13.47 -19.64
N GLU A 46 1.03 -13.07 -20.35
CA GLU A 46 2.05 -13.95 -20.92
C GLU A 46 2.81 -14.71 -19.83
N GLU A 47 3.02 -14.07 -18.67
CA GLU A 47 3.66 -14.70 -17.51
C GLU A 47 2.85 -15.88 -16.94
N MET A 48 1.54 -15.93 -17.20
CA MET A 48 0.63 -16.95 -16.64
C MET A 48 0.77 -18.30 -17.37
N THR A 49 1.95 -18.88 -17.33
CA THR A 49 2.38 -20.03 -18.16
C THR A 49 1.58 -21.32 -17.93
N ASN A 50 0.89 -21.48 -16.82
CA ASN A 50 0.00 -22.62 -16.55
C ASN A 50 -1.44 -22.44 -17.08
N LEU A 51 -1.73 -21.29 -17.73
CA LEU A 51 -2.93 -21.06 -18.50
C LEU A 51 -2.68 -21.34 -19.98
N SER A 52 -3.70 -21.83 -20.69
CA SER A 52 -3.62 -22.00 -22.14
C SER A 52 -3.44 -20.66 -22.86
N ILE A 53 -2.87 -20.68 -24.05
CA ILE A 53 -2.73 -19.48 -24.89
C ILE A 53 -4.10 -18.83 -25.08
N ALA A 54 -5.12 -19.61 -25.46
CA ALA A 54 -6.48 -19.12 -25.67
C ALA A 54 -7.06 -18.41 -24.42
N THR A 55 -6.82 -18.98 -23.21
CA THR A 55 -7.27 -18.34 -21.96
C THR A 55 -6.55 -17.02 -21.69
N ARG A 56 -5.23 -16.94 -21.98
CA ARG A 56 -4.46 -15.68 -21.84
C ARG A 56 -4.91 -14.62 -22.86
N GLU A 57 -5.20 -15.03 -24.09
CA GLU A 57 -5.75 -14.15 -25.14
C GLU A 57 -7.15 -13.65 -24.75
N LEU A 58 -8.01 -14.53 -24.22
CA LEU A 58 -9.32 -14.13 -23.70
C LEU A 58 -9.19 -13.07 -22.60
N LEU A 59 -8.28 -13.25 -21.65
CA LEU A 59 -8.03 -12.25 -20.59
C LEU A 59 -7.50 -10.94 -21.17
N SER A 60 -6.54 -10.98 -22.07
CA SER A 60 -5.95 -9.79 -22.68
C SER A 60 -6.92 -9.05 -23.61
N ALA A 61 -7.93 -9.73 -24.15
CA ALA A 61 -8.99 -9.08 -24.94
C ALA A 61 -9.89 -8.19 -24.07
N HIS A 62 -10.13 -8.57 -22.80
CA HIS A 62 -11.09 -7.90 -21.91
C HIS A 62 -10.47 -7.06 -20.82
N PHE A 63 -9.23 -7.36 -20.42
CA PHE A 63 -8.54 -6.72 -19.29
C PHE A 63 -7.16 -6.22 -19.67
N GLU A 64 -6.63 -5.35 -18.82
CA GLU A 64 -5.26 -4.85 -18.87
C GLU A 64 -4.61 -4.89 -17.48
N PHE A 65 -3.32 -4.63 -17.41
CA PHE A 65 -2.59 -4.31 -16.19
C PHE A 65 -2.22 -2.82 -16.22
N LYS A 66 -2.71 -2.05 -15.28
CA LYS A 66 -2.29 -0.66 -15.05
C LYS A 66 -0.98 -0.66 -14.28
N GLN A 67 0.10 -0.92 -14.98
CA GLN A 67 1.42 -1.01 -14.36
C GLN A 67 1.90 0.33 -13.86
N LEU A 68 2.64 0.31 -12.76
CA LEU A 68 3.49 1.40 -12.36
C LEU A 68 4.91 1.20 -12.92
N GLU A 69 5.61 2.31 -13.16
CA GLU A 69 6.97 2.32 -13.69
C GLU A 69 7.89 3.06 -12.71
N VAL A 70 9.08 2.51 -12.44
CA VAL A 70 10.11 3.25 -11.73
C VAL A 70 10.80 4.17 -12.72
N ASP A 71 10.43 5.44 -12.73
CA ASP A 71 10.96 6.47 -13.64
C ASP A 71 12.37 6.90 -13.23
N VAL A 72 12.57 7.14 -11.92
CA VAL A 72 13.87 7.51 -11.36
C VAL A 72 14.16 6.70 -10.12
N MET A 73 15.35 6.14 -10.04
CA MET A 73 15.89 5.44 -8.87
C MET A 73 17.13 6.18 -8.36
N GLN A 74 17.13 6.54 -7.09
CA GLN A 74 18.26 7.17 -6.41
C GLN A 74 18.72 6.30 -5.26
N GLN A 75 20.00 5.97 -5.20
CA GLN A 75 20.59 5.21 -4.11
C GLN A 75 21.53 6.08 -3.29
N SER A 76 21.36 6.09 -1.97
CA SER A 76 22.23 6.78 -1.04
C SER A 76 23.38 5.88 -0.56
N LYS A 77 24.37 6.50 0.12
CA LYS A 77 25.59 5.79 0.61
C LYS A 77 25.27 4.68 1.62
N ASP A 78 24.20 4.80 2.37
CA ASP A 78 23.73 3.79 3.34
C ASP A 78 22.95 2.62 2.68
N GLY A 79 22.81 2.66 1.35
CA GLY A 79 22.11 1.66 0.56
C GLY A 79 20.60 1.93 0.43
N THR A 80 20.06 2.98 1.06
CA THR A 80 18.64 3.36 0.88
C THR A 80 18.36 3.71 -0.57
N ILE A 81 17.31 3.13 -1.15
CA ILE A 81 16.86 3.38 -2.53
C ILE A 81 15.54 4.14 -2.49
N LYS A 82 15.50 5.33 -3.10
CA LYS A 82 14.29 6.11 -3.32
C LYS A 82 13.87 6.02 -4.77
N ASN A 83 12.62 5.64 -5.00
CA ASN A 83 12.02 5.52 -6.31
C ASN A 83 11.03 6.67 -6.53
N ALA A 84 11.12 7.36 -7.66
CA ALA A 84 10.00 8.09 -8.25
C ALA A 84 9.21 7.10 -9.11
N VAL A 85 7.99 6.84 -8.71
CA VAL A 85 7.12 5.85 -9.35
C VAL A 85 6.05 6.56 -10.14
N LYS A 86 6.06 6.35 -11.45
CA LYS A 86 5.06 6.85 -12.39
C LYS A 86 3.88 5.89 -12.43
N LEU A 87 2.68 6.42 -12.23
CA LEU A 87 1.43 5.69 -12.26
C LEU A 87 0.83 5.71 -13.68
N HIS A 88 -0.16 4.84 -13.92
CA HIS A 88 -0.80 4.69 -15.22
C HIS A 88 -1.45 5.97 -15.78
N ASP A 89 -1.83 6.91 -14.92
CA ASP A 89 -2.41 8.21 -15.28
C ASP A 89 -1.35 9.33 -15.44
N GLY A 90 -0.06 8.98 -15.34
CA GLY A 90 1.06 9.91 -15.43
C GLY A 90 1.37 10.65 -14.13
N ALA A 91 0.62 10.42 -13.05
CA ALA A 91 0.94 10.95 -11.73
C ALA A 91 2.16 10.25 -11.13
N PHE A 92 2.82 10.90 -10.16
CA PHE A 92 4.00 10.37 -9.50
C PHE A 92 3.79 10.20 -8.00
N VAL A 93 4.34 9.11 -7.47
CA VAL A 93 4.49 8.89 -6.03
C VAL A 93 5.90 8.44 -5.71
N GLU A 94 6.29 8.56 -4.45
CA GLU A 94 7.59 8.06 -3.98
C GLU A 94 7.41 6.76 -3.20
N SER A 95 8.32 5.82 -3.42
CA SER A 95 8.51 4.67 -2.54
C SER A 95 9.99 4.52 -2.17
N VAL A 96 10.26 3.97 -0.98
CA VAL A 96 11.64 3.89 -0.49
C VAL A 96 11.93 2.49 0.05
N LEU A 97 13.02 1.90 -0.45
CA LEU A 97 13.65 0.72 0.14
C LEU A 97 14.64 1.17 1.21
N ILE A 98 14.46 0.73 2.44
CA ILE A 98 15.33 1.05 3.56
C ILE A 98 15.99 -0.25 4.04
N PRO A 99 17.29 -0.49 3.71
CA PRO A 99 18.02 -1.65 4.16
C PRO A 99 18.58 -1.42 5.56
N THR A 100 18.59 -2.46 6.35
CA THR A 100 19.39 -2.54 7.58
C THR A 100 20.12 -3.88 7.59
N GLU A 101 20.98 -4.11 8.58
CA GLU A 101 21.67 -5.37 8.72
C GLU A 101 20.75 -6.60 8.65
N LYS A 102 19.55 -6.50 9.25
CA LYS A 102 18.60 -7.64 9.38
C LYS A 102 17.29 -7.47 8.63
N ARG A 103 17.03 -6.31 8.04
CA ARG A 103 15.70 -5.99 7.47
C ARG A 103 15.84 -5.29 6.12
N ILE A 104 14.88 -5.57 5.25
CA ILE A 104 14.54 -4.75 4.09
C ILE A 104 13.14 -4.21 4.38
N THR A 105 13.01 -2.89 4.48
CA THR A 105 11.73 -2.23 4.77
C THR A 105 11.27 -1.44 3.56
N ALA A 106 10.03 -1.67 3.14
CA ALA A 106 9.35 -0.85 2.15
C ALA A 106 8.64 0.31 2.84
N CYS A 107 8.95 1.54 2.45
CA CYS A 107 8.17 2.71 2.76
C CYS A 107 7.31 3.06 1.56
N VAL A 108 5.99 2.97 1.68
CA VAL A 108 5.04 3.09 0.57
C VAL A 108 4.12 4.28 0.75
N SER A 109 3.68 4.84 -0.37
CA SER A 109 2.72 5.93 -0.47
C SER A 109 1.29 5.41 -0.50
N SER A 110 0.35 6.22 -0.04
CA SER A 110 -1.09 5.91 -0.01
C SER A 110 -1.93 6.89 -0.83
N GLN A 111 -1.39 8.04 -1.22
CA GLN A 111 -2.08 9.06 -2.00
C GLN A 111 -1.09 9.74 -2.96
N VAL A 112 -1.60 10.28 -4.07
CA VAL A 112 -0.89 11.24 -4.90
C VAL A 112 -1.03 12.62 -4.27
N GLY A 113 0.06 13.14 -3.70
CA GLY A 113 0.02 14.35 -2.88
C GLY A 113 -0.62 14.16 -1.51
N CYS A 114 -0.84 15.25 -0.78
CA CYS A 114 -1.46 15.24 0.54
C CYS A 114 -2.22 16.54 0.77
N SER A 115 -3.33 16.48 1.54
CA SER A 115 -4.15 17.66 1.86
C SER A 115 -3.99 18.15 3.31
N LEU A 116 -2.97 17.70 4.04
CA LEU A 116 -2.88 17.92 5.49
C LEU A 116 -1.99 19.10 5.91
N ASP A 117 -1.35 19.78 4.97
CA ASP A 117 -0.57 21.01 5.15
C ASP A 117 0.44 20.98 6.34
N CYS A 118 1.04 19.80 6.60
CA CYS A 118 2.07 19.65 7.63
C CYS A 118 3.32 20.45 7.26
N THR A 119 3.72 21.43 8.07
CA THR A 119 4.77 22.40 7.73
C THR A 119 6.17 21.80 7.54
N PHE A 120 6.41 20.60 8.06
CA PHE A 120 7.67 19.84 7.94
C PHE A 120 7.69 18.82 6.81
N CYS A 121 6.57 18.63 6.11
CA CYS A 121 6.40 17.54 5.13
C CYS A 121 6.54 18.08 3.71
N ALA A 122 7.48 17.52 2.93
CA ALA A 122 7.65 17.89 1.53
C ALA A 122 6.38 17.61 0.68
N THR A 123 5.64 16.54 1.01
CA THR A 123 4.39 16.18 0.31
C THR A 123 3.27 17.19 0.54
N ALA A 124 3.31 17.98 1.63
CA ALA A 124 2.29 18.99 1.91
C ALA A 124 2.26 20.12 0.87
N GLY A 125 3.41 20.40 0.23
CA GLY A 125 3.50 21.34 -0.90
C GLY A 125 2.83 20.82 -2.20
N LEU A 126 2.52 19.52 -2.25
CA LEU A 126 1.86 18.87 -3.38
C LEU A 126 0.39 18.70 -3.04
N LYS A 127 -0.49 19.42 -3.73
CA LYS A 127 -1.94 19.25 -3.54
C LYS A 127 -2.33 17.78 -3.74
N ARG A 128 -3.20 17.25 -2.87
CA ARG A 128 -3.74 15.90 -3.06
C ARG A 128 -4.55 15.85 -4.35
N MET A 129 -4.15 14.99 -5.26
CA MET A 129 -4.87 14.73 -6.51
C MET A 129 -5.90 13.61 -6.32
N ARG A 130 -5.45 12.45 -5.82
CA ARG A 130 -6.31 11.29 -5.59
C ARG A 130 -5.73 10.31 -4.56
N ASN A 131 -6.55 9.40 -4.13
CA ASN A 131 -6.11 8.21 -3.42
C ASN A 131 -5.43 7.23 -4.39
N LEU A 132 -4.51 6.42 -3.89
CA LEU A 132 -4.00 5.28 -4.64
C LEU A 132 -4.99 4.13 -4.55
N ASP A 133 -5.06 3.36 -5.63
CA ASP A 133 -5.81 2.12 -5.69
C ASP A 133 -5.05 0.97 -4.98
N PRO A 134 -5.74 -0.10 -4.57
CA PRO A 134 -5.10 -1.20 -3.83
C PRO A 134 -3.95 -1.86 -4.59
N ASP A 135 -4.06 -1.98 -5.90
CA ASP A 135 -3.02 -2.54 -6.78
C ASP A 135 -1.81 -1.61 -6.90
N GLU A 136 -2.02 -0.29 -6.97
CA GLU A 136 -0.91 0.68 -6.97
C GLU A 136 -0.11 0.67 -5.66
N ILE A 137 -0.78 0.45 -4.53
CA ILE A 137 -0.11 0.28 -3.23
C ILE A 137 0.65 -1.05 -3.19
N TYR A 138 0.01 -2.13 -3.64
CA TYR A 138 0.60 -3.47 -3.71
C TYR A 138 1.85 -3.50 -4.62
N ASP A 139 1.78 -2.87 -5.79
CA ASP A 139 2.88 -2.85 -6.75
C ASP A 139 4.12 -2.13 -6.22
N GLN A 140 3.97 -1.07 -5.41
CA GLN A 140 5.11 -0.45 -4.73
C GLN A 140 5.84 -1.45 -3.83
N VAL A 141 5.10 -2.31 -3.14
CA VAL A 141 5.68 -3.36 -2.28
C VAL A 141 6.43 -4.38 -3.12
N VAL A 142 5.86 -4.80 -4.25
CA VAL A 142 6.49 -5.76 -5.19
C VAL A 142 7.77 -5.21 -5.79
N VAL A 143 7.78 -3.94 -6.21
CA VAL A 143 8.98 -3.27 -6.72
C VAL A 143 10.10 -3.31 -5.69
N ILE A 144 9.79 -2.94 -4.44
CA ILE A 144 10.79 -2.91 -3.38
C ILE A 144 11.27 -4.34 -3.00
N ASP A 145 10.40 -5.35 -3.03
CA ASP A 145 10.80 -6.73 -2.82
C ASP A 145 11.78 -7.21 -3.91
N ARG A 146 11.51 -6.88 -5.17
CA ARG A 146 12.41 -7.17 -6.30
C ARG A 146 13.76 -6.47 -6.12
N GLN A 147 13.77 -5.18 -5.81
CA GLN A 147 14.99 -4.42 -5.52
C GLN A 147 15.76 -4.97 -4.32
N GLY A 148 15.07 -5.39 -3.26
CA GLY A 148 15.69 -6.03 -2.11
C GLY A 148 16.44 -7.32 -2.47
N LYS A 149 15.85 -8.14 -3.32
CA LYS A 149 16.48 -9.36 -3.84
C LYS A 149 17.65 -9.07 -4.77
N GLU A 150 17.49 -8.08 -5.65
CA GLU A 150 18.50 -7.72 -6.66
C GLU A 150 19.74 -7.05 -6.04
N HIS A 151 19.52 -6.01 -5.23
CA HIS A 151 20.63 -5.21 -4.69
C HIS A 151 21.22 -5.75 -3.39
N PHE A 152 20.47 -6.54 -2.62
CA PHE A 152 20.88 -7.00 -1.28
C PHE A 152 20.81 -8.52 -1.11
N GLY A 153 20.36 -9.28 -2.13
CA GLY A 153 20.17 -10.73 -2.05
C GLY A 153 19.17 -11.18 -1.01
N ARG A 154 18.27 -10.29 -0.55
CA ARG A 154 17.33 -10.55 0.53
C ARG A 154 15.92 -10.05 0.20
N PRO A 155 14.87 -10.83 0.55
CA PRO A 155 13.50 -10.41 0.34
C PRO A 155 13.08 -9.30 1.31
N LEU A 156 11.99 -8.63 0.97
CA LEU A 156 11.30 -7.68 1.84
C LEU A 156 10.89 -8.32 3.16
N THR A 157 11.09 -7.61 4.25
CA THR A 157 10.75 -8.10 5.61
C THR A 157 9.68 -7.27 6.31
N ASN A 158 9.59 -5.96 6.03
CA ASN A 158 8.70 -5.04 6.72
C ASN A 158 8.12 -4.01 5.75
N ILE A 159 6.93 -3.51 6.05
CA ILE A 159 6.28 -2.43 5.30
C ILE A 159 5.89 -1.33 6.26
N VAL A 160 6.13 -0.07 5.88
CA VAL A 160 5.67 1.11 6.60
C VAL A 160 4.89 2.03 5.64
N PHE A 161 3.69 2.41 6.01
CA PHE A 161 2.90 3.42 5.31
C PHE A 161 3.31 4.80 5.81
N MET A 162 4.48 5.25 5.34
CA MET A 162 5.12 6.50 5.77
C MET A 162 5.61 7.34 4.57
N GLY A 163 5.15 7.02 3.36
CA GLY A 163 5.37 7.76 2.13
C GLY A 163 4.41 8.94 1.98
N MET A 164 3.98 9.20 0.75
CA MET A 164 3.08 10.30 0.44
C MET A 164 1.63 9.98 0.84
N GLY A 165 0.95 11.00 1.41
CA GLY A 165 -0.46 10.92 1.81
C GLY A 165 -0.69 10.53 3.27
N GLU A 166 -1.96 10.64 3.68
CA GLU A 166 -2.45 10.14 4.96
C GLU A 166 -3.20 8.81 4.73
N PRO A 167 -2.64 7.68 5.19
CA PRO A 167 -3.22 6.37 4.90
C PRO A 167 -4.67 6.21 5.39
N LEU A 168 -5.01 6.82 6.53
CA LEU A 168 -6.38 6.74 7.04
C LEU A 168 -7.39 7.50 6.17
N LEU A 169 -6.96 8.51 5.39
CA LEU A 169 -7.84 9.17 4.42
C LEU A 169 -8.03 8.36 3.13
N ASN A 170 -7.26 7.28 2.97
CA ASN A 170 -7.44 6.25 1.94
C ASN A 170 -7.74 4.88 2.55
N TYR A 171 -8.53 4.85 3.61
CA TYR A 171 -8.71 3.71 4.51
C TYR A 171 -9.03 2.40 3.78
N ASN A 172 -10.07 2.41 2.94
CA ASN A 172 -10.57 1.19 2.30
C ASN A 172 -9.53 0.59 1.32
N ASN A 173 -8.87 1.40 0.50
CA ASN A 173 -7.87 0.93 -0.45
C ASN A 173 -6.61 0.44 0.26
N VAL A 174 -6.19 1.12 1.32
CA VAL A 174 -5.05 0.70 2.15
C VAL A 174 -5.33 -0.65 2.80
N LEU A 175 -6.52 -0.86 3.37
CA LEU A 175 -6.89 -2.16 3.95
C LEU A 175 -6.95 -3.24 2.87
N ALA A 176 -7.56 -2.96 1.72
CA ALA A 176 -7.63 -3.92 0.63
C ALA A 176 -6.24 -4.33 0.12
N ALA A 177 -5.29 -3.38 0.05
CA ALA A 177 -3.89 -3.69 -0.28
C ALA A 177 -3.23 -4.55 0.81
N ILE A 178 -3.40 -4.20 2.10
CA ILE A 178 -2.87 -4.97 3.23
C ILE A 178 -3.42 -6.39 3.23
N ASP A 179 -4.71 -6.57 2.92
CA ASP A 179 -5.33 -7.89 2.81
C ASP A 179 -4.63 -8.74 1.73
N LYS A 180 -4.35 -8.18 0.55
CA LYS A 180 -3.61 -8.89 -0.51
C LYS A 180 -2.17 -9.22 -0.10
N ILE A 181 -1.51 -8.32 0.62
CA ILE A 181 -0.14 -8.51 1.13
C ILE A 181 -0.10 -9.60 2.21
N THR A 182 -1.12 -9.68 3.06
CA THR A 182 -1.15 -10.59 4.21
C THR A 182 -1.87 -11.91 3.95
N ASP A 183 -2.67 -12.01 2.89
CA ASP A 183 -3.35 -13.24 2.50
C ASP A 183 -2.30 -14.35 2.23
N PRO A 184 -2.45 -15.53 2.84
CA PRO A 184 -1.61 -16.69 2.52
C PRO A 184 -1.61 -17.08 1.03
N LYS A 185 -2.65 -16.71 0.29
CA LYS A 185 -2.74 -16.86 -1.17
C LYS A 185 -2.20 -15.64 -1.95
N GLY A 186 -1.77 -14.59 -1.24
CA GLY A 186 -1.08 -13.42 -1.76
C GLY A 186 0.41 -13.49 -1.41
N LEU A 187 1.01 -12.36 -0.96
CA LEU A 187 2.42 -12.34 -0.54
C LEU A 187 2.68 -13.08 0.79
N GLY A 188 1.65 -13.38 1.58
CA GLY A 188 1.74 -14.14 2.81
C GLY A 188 2.54 -13.45 3.93
N MET A 189 2.70 -12.13 3.88
CA MET A 189 3.42 -11.39 4.90
C MET A 189 2.64 -11.34 6.22
N SER A 190 3.33 -11.55 7.34
CA SER A 190 2.69 -11.40 8.66
C SER A 190 2.23 -9.96 8.88
N PRO A 191 0.97 -9.73 9.30
CA PRO A 191 0.48 -8.39 9.63
C PRO A 191 1.35 -7.64 10.65
N LYS A 192 2.02 -8.35 11.56
CA LYS A 192 2.95 -7.77 12.55
C LYS A 192 4.18 -7.09 11.93
N ARG A 193 4.44 -7.31 10.66
CA ARG A 193 5.53 -6.68 9.90
C ARG A 193 5.11 -5.42 9.16
N ILE A 194 3.84 -5.04 9.26
CA ILE A 194 3.27 -3.85 8.64
C ILE A 194 2.99 -2.81 9.71
N THR A 195 3.37 -1.56 9.46
CA THR A 195 3.06 -0.42 10.32
C THR A 195 2.43 0.69 9.50
N LEU A 196 1.24 1.11 9.89
CA LEU A 196 0.55 2.27 9.32
C LEU A 196 0.83 3.48 10.20
N SER A 197 1.34 4.57 9.59
CA SER A 197 1.53 5.85 10.28
C SER A 197 0.39 6.79 9.95
N THR A 198 -0.06 7.54 10.94
CA THR A 198 -1.13 8.54 10.78
C THR A 198 -0.86 9.78 11.64
N ILE A 199 -1.37 10.92 11.20
CA ILE A 199 -1.42 12.12 12.03
C ILE A 199 -2.38 11.99 13.24
N GLY A 200 -3.18 10.90 13.27
CA GLY A 200 -4.12 10.66 14.35
C GLY A 200 -5.52 11.21 14.08
N VAL A 201 -6.28 10.56 13.19
CA VAL A 201 -7.70 10.84 12.92
C VAL A 201 -8.56 9.96 13.85
N PRO A 202 -9.12 10.49 14.99
CA PRO A 202 -9.67 9.64 16.05
C PRO A 202 -10.79 8.71 15.59
N LYS A 203 -11.69 9.22 14.74
CA LYS A 203 -12.80 8.41 14.19
C LYS A 203 -12.32 7.20 13.39
N LEU A 204 -11.24 7.36 12.62
CA LEU A 204 -10.70 6.31 11.78
C LEU A 204 -9.82 5.34 12.60
N ILE A 205 -9.11 5.83 13.62
CA ILE A 205 -8.41 4.98 14.58
C ILE A 205 -9.41 4.07 15.33
N LYS A 206 -10.53 4.66 15.79
CA LYS A 206 -11.61 3.87 16.41
C LYS A 206 -12.17 2.82 15.43
N LYS A 207 -12.43 3.23 14.19
CA LYS A 207 -12.86 2.29 13.13
C LYS A 207 -11.87 1.15 12.93
N MET A 208 -10.56 1.42 12.92
CA MET A 208 -9.53 0.37 12.84
C MET A 208 -9.64 -0.64 14.00
N ALA A 209 -9.88 -0.14 15.22
CA ALA A 209 -10.06 -1.00 16.38
C ALA A 209 -11.34 -1.85 16.27
N ASP A 210 -12.44 -1.25 15.80
CA ASP A 210 -13.71 -1.95 15.58
C ASP A 210 -13.59 -3.00 14.45
N ASP A 211 -12.84 -2.71 13.39
CA ASP A 211 -12.55 -3.62 12.28
C ASP A 211 -11.53 -4.73 12.66
N GLY A 212 -10.93 -4.68 13.85
CA GLY A 212 -10.04 -5.71 14.37
C GLY A 212 -8.73 -5.87 13.60
N VAL A 213 -8.15 -4.78 13.07
CA VAL A 213 -6.90 -4.81 12.32
C VAL A 213 -5.74 -5.38 13.15
N ARG A 214 -4.81 -6.11 12.49
CA ARG A 214 -3.73 -6.85 13.15
C ARG A 214 -2.33 -6.31 12.89
N PHE A 215 -2.22 -5.19 12.16
CA PHE A 215 -0.94 -4.54 11.89
C PHE A 215 -0.63 -3.45 12.93
N GLY A 216 0.62 -2.96 12.96
CA GLY A 216 1.05 -1.91 13.88
C GLY A 216 0.53 -0.53 13.49
N LEU A 217 0.24 0.32 14.48
CA LEU A 217 -0.10 1.72 14.29
C LEU A 217 1.00 2.60 14.87
N ALA A 218 1.42 3.61 14.11
CA ALA A 218 2.31 4.68 14.55
C ALA A 218 1.57 6.03 14.47
N ILE A 219 1.71 6.85 15.50
CA ILE A 219 1.15 8.20 15.52
C ILE A 219 2.25 9.22 15.29
N SER A 220 2.08 10.07 14.27
CA SER A 220 2.92 11.24 14.02
C SER A 220 2.62 12.31 15.05
N LEU A 221 3.28 12.24 16.20
CA LEU A 221 3.02 13.15 17.33
C LEU A 221 3.69 14.51 17.15
N HIS A 222 4.98 14.52 16.79
CA HIS A 222 5.87 15.69 16.62
C HIS A 222 6.01 16.63 17.84
N SER A 223 4.95 16.81 18.61
CA SER A 223 4.98 17.54 19.88
C SER A 223 3.87 17.06 20.80
N ALA A 224 4.17 16.90 22.09
CA ALA A 224 3.18 16.67 23.14
C ALA A 224 2.45 17.96 23.56
N ILE A 225 3.00 19.12 23.17
CA ILE A 225 2.40 20.44 23.44
C ILE A 225 1.43 20.75 22.29
N GLU A 226 0.14 20.86 22.62
CA GLU A 226 -0.94 21.00 21.62
C GLU A 226 -0.74 22.22 20.71
N GLU A 227 -0.38 23.38 21.27
CA GLU A 227 -0.13 24.61 20.50
C GLU A 227 1.02 24.45 19.49
N LYS A 228 2.12 23.78 19.88
CA LYS A 228 3.24 23.49 18.98
C LYS A 228 2.83 22.51 17.91
N ARG A 229 2.07 21.47 18.29
CA ARG A 229 1.56 20.46 17.36
C ARG A 229 0.61 21.07 16.34
N ALA A 230 -0.30 21.97 16.77
CA ALA A 230 -1.22 22.68 15.90
C ALA A 230 -0.50 23.55 14.84
N LYS A 231 0.63 24.17 15.21
CA LYS A 231 1.47 24.94 14.26
C LYS A 231 2.18 24.04 13.24
N LEU A 232 2.61 22.85 13.67
CA LEU A 232 3.31 21.90 12.81
C LEU A 232 2.33 21.13 11.89
N MET A 233 1.13 20.86 12.37
CA MET A 233 0.11 20.03 11.70
C MET A 233 -1.27 20.70 11.83
N PRO A 234 -1.55 21.74 11.04
CA PRO A 234 -2.75 22.60 11.22
C PRO A 234 -4.08 21.83 11.14
N LEU A 235 -4.18 20.84 10.27
CA LEU A 235 -5.41 20.05 10.12
C LEU A 235 -5.53 18.91 11.14
N ALA A 236 -4.42 18.45 11.73
CA ALA A 236 -4.43 17.46 12.79
C ALA A 236 -4.96 18.01 14.11
N HIS A 237 -4.91 19.32 14.31
CA HIS A 237 -5.43 19.99 15.54
C HIS A 237 -6.96 19.78 15.70
N ARG A 238 -7.72 19.75 14.62
CA ARG A 238 -9.16 19.44 14.65
C ARG A 238 -9.48 18.01 15.11
N SER A 239 -8.46 17.17 15.20
CA SER A 239 -8.52 15.75 15.50
C SER A 239 -7.44 15.37 16.54
N SER A 240 -7.30 16.14 17.65
CA SER A 240 -6.23 15.90 18.63
C SER A 240 -6.22 14.45 19.12
N PRO A 241 -5.14 13.67 18.88
CA PRO A 241 -5.02 12.30 19.41
C PRO A 241 -4.92 12.26 20.93
N CYS A 242 -4.61 13.39 21.59
CA CYS A 242 -4.63 13.51 23.04
C CYS A 242 -6.04 13.38 23.66
N ARG A 243 -7.11 13.48 22.84
CA ARG A 243 -8.48 13.22 23.26
C ARG A 243 -8.94 11.77 23.02
N VAL A 244 -8.13 10.95 22.39
CA VAL A 244 -8.34 9.49 22.40
C VAL A 244 -7.91 9.03 23.78
N HIS A 245 -8.86 8.80 24.67
CA HIS A 245 -8.57 8.32 26.01
C HIS A 245 -7.73 7.04 25.93
N HIS A 246 -6.69 6.98 26.77
CA HIS A 246 -5.78 5.83 26.89
C HIS A 246 -6.54 4.48 26.98
N HIS A 247 -7.76 4.49 27.50
CA HIS A 247 -8.67 3.36 27.60
C HIS A 247 -9.19 2.84 26.25
N ASP A 248 -9.32 3.69 25.24
CA ASP A 248 -9.82 3.29 23.91
C ASP A 248 -8.72 2.65 23.04
N LEU A 249 -7.46 2.83 23.43
CA LEU A 249 -6.28 2.32 22.72
C LEU A 249 -5.74 1.01 23.31
N PHE A 250 -6.10 0.66 24.52
CA PHE A 250 -5.59 -0.50 25.24
C PHE A 250 -6.68 -1.54 25.52
N ARG A 251 -7.11 -2.25 24.47
CA ARG A 251 -7.52 -3.64 24.71
C ARG A 251 -6.25 -4.50 24.75
N PRO A 252 -6.15 -5.51 25.63
CA PRO A 252 -4.96 -6.34 25.77
C PRO A 252 -4.87 -7.36 24.62
N ASP A 253 -4.71 -6.90 23.38
CA ASP A 253 -4.45 -7.73 22.20
C ASP A 253 -3.69 -6.94 21.11
N PRO A 254 -2.85 -7.58 20.29
CA PRO A 254 -1.42 -7.32 20.07
C PRO A 254 -1.08 -6.22 19.05
N CYS A 255 -1.84 -5.16 18.91
CA CYS A 255 -1.40 -3.99 18.15
C CYS A 255 -0.38 -3.19 18.98
N ARG A 256 0.90 -3.37 18.70
CA ARG A 256 1.97 -2.54 19.28
C ARG A 256 1.89 -1.14 18.68
N TYR A 257 1.45 -0.17 19.47
CA TYR A 257 1.52 1.25 19.13
C TYR A 257 2.94 1.77 19.35
N SER A 258 3.49 2.45 18.36
CA SER A 258 4.77 3.16 18.46
C SER A 258 4.54 4.65 18.30
N LEU A 259 4.94 5.44 19.31
CA LEU A 259 4.94 6.90 19.22
C LEU A 259 6.27 7.34 18.58
N TYR A 260 6.20 7.88 17.38
CA TYR A 260 7.36 8.44 16.70
C TYR A 260 7.51 9.93 17.06
N THR A 261 8.54 10.26 17.82
CA THR A 261 9.00 11.64 17.99
C THR A 261 10.32 11.80 17.26
N ARG A 262 10.40 12.71 16.27
CA ARG A 262 11.72 13.20 15.82
C ARG A 262 12.27 14.11 16.90
N ARG A 263 13.50 13.86 17.32
CA ARG A 263 14.33 14.83 18.04
C ARG A 263 14.85 15.86 17.06
#